data_030132373c4b60ee9308b596ad02e1ca
#
_entry.id   030132373c4b60ee9308b596ad02e1ca
#
_cell.length_a   1.000
_cell.length_b   1.000
_cell.length_c   1.000
_cell.angle_alpha   90.00
_cell.angle_beta   90.00
_cell.angle_gamma   90.00
#
_symmetry.space_group_name_H-M   'P 1'
#
loop_
_entity.id
_entity.type
_entity.pdbx_description
1 polymer ?
#
loop_
_entity_poly.entity_id
_entity_poly.type
_entity_poly.pdbx_seq_one_letter_code
_entity_poly.pdbx_strand_id
1 'polypeptide(L)'
;IGRKKGFILSSTYSSLASLLGAYAIYSENFILFCFSCFIIGTGIAFTHQYRFAAAETVEKNDSSRAISILLLATILSALIGPNVANFTKDLISDHLYTGSYISLAVLTFIPVFLLLFYRSDSNPKNSENTNNNQRSYSELLKNPVILQAIVTAAFAYSIMSFIMTATPISMYKMHGFTLGSTSIVIQSHIIGMFLPSLITGALIKKFGHSTIIYSGALIYLICIFLSFYDQTFINYLIALVLLG
;
A
#
# COMPACT_ATOMS: atom_id res chain seq x y z
N ILE A 1 -9.20 21.87 -1.29
CA ILE A 1 -10.21 20.81 -1.47
C ILE A 1 -10.25 20.02 -0.17
N GLY A 2 -11.43 19.94 0.51
CA GLY A 2 -11.55 19.20 1.77
C GLY A 2 -11.28 17.70 1.58
N ARG A 3 -10.85 16.98 2.64
CA ARG A 3 -10.46 15.55 2.59
C ARG A 3 -11.51 14.64 1.93
N LYS A 4 -12.79 14.82 2.26
CA LYS A 4 -13.90 14.06 1.65
C LYS A 4 -13.88 14.17 0.13
N LYS A 5 -13.79 15.40 -0.41
CA LYS A 5 -13.77 15.63 -1.85
C LYS A 5 -12.52 15.03 -2.50
N GLY A 6 -11.34 15.14 -1.83
CA GLY A 6 -10.10 14.56 -2.30
C GLY A 6 -10.18 13.04 -2.39
N PHE A 7 -10.74 12.37 -1.39
CA PHE A 7 -10.91 10.92 -1.37
C PHE A 7 -11.92 10.42 -2.41
N ILE A 8 -13.06 11.10 -2.56
CA ILE A 8 -14.04 10.77 -3.61
C ILE A 8 -13.40 10.92 -5.00
N LEU A 9 -12.71 12.04 -5.23
CA LEU A 9 -12.04 12.28 -6.50
C LEU A 9 -10.99 11.20 -6.79
N SER A 10 -10.14 10.87 -5.80
CA SER A 10 -9.09 9.85 -5.99
C SER A 10 -9.67 8.47 -6.27
N SER A 11 -10.71 8.05 -5.57
CA SER A 11 -11.37 6.76 -5.82
C SER A 11 -12.04 6.73 -7.19
N THR A 12 -12.67 7.83 -7.61
CA THR A 12 -13.32 7.92 -8.93
C THR A 12 -12.30 7.82 -10.06
N TYR A 13 -11.24 8.62 -10.04
CA TYR A 13 -10.26 8.55 -11.12
C TYR A 13 -9.44 7.24 -11.09
N SER A 14 -9.21 6.64 -9.91
CA SER A 14 -8.58 5.33 -9.83
C SER A 14 -9.45 4.23 -10.47
N SER A 15 -10.76 4.30 -10.26
CA SER A 15 -11.70 3.39 -10.92
C SER A 15 -11.69 3.57 -12.46
N LEU A 16 -11.73 4.82 -12.94
CA LEU A 16 -11.62 5.11 -14.36
C LEU A 16 -10.28 4.66 -14.95
N ALA A 17 -9.18 4.87 -14.23
CA ALA A 17 -7.87 4.41 -14.63
C ALA A 17 -7.79 2.88 -14.68
N SER A 18 -8.46 2.17 -13.78
CA SER A 18 -8.54 0.72 -13.81
C SER A 18 -9.31 0.22 -15.03
N LEU A 19 -10.41 0.90 -15.44
CA LEU A 19 -11.09 0.61 -16.70
C LEU A 19 -10.20 0.90 -17.91
N LEU A 20 -9.43 1.98 -17.87
CA LEU A 20 -8.45 2.28 -18.90
C LEU A 20 -7.38 1.18 -18.99
N GLY A 21 -6.94 0.63 -17.84
CA GLY A 21 -6.03 -0.52 -17.79
C GLY A 21 -6.64 -1.78 -18.39
N ALA A 22 -7.92 -2.06 -18.12
CA ALA A 22 -8.64 -3.15 -18.75
C ALA A 22 -8.70 -2.99 -20.27
N TYR A 23 -9.02 -1.80 -20.73
CA TYR A 23 -9.03 -1.46 -22.16
C TYR A 23 -7.64 -1.56 -22.80
N ALA A 24 -6.61 -1.14 -22.08
CA ALA A 24 -5.22 -1.24 -22.53
C ALA A 24 -4.76 -2.69 -22.72
N ILE A 25 -5.17 -3.59 -21.83
CA ILE A 25 -4.92 -5.03 -21.96
C ILE A 25 -5.69 -5.60 -23.13
N TYR A 26 -6.99 -5.26 -23.25
CA TYR A 26 -7.84 -5.70 -24.34
C TYR A 26 -7.30 -5.27 -25.72
N SER A 27 -6.75 -4.05 -25.82
CA SER A 27 -6.18 -3.49 -27.05
C SER A 27 -4.69 -3.80 -27.22
N GLU A 28 -4.08 -4.62 -26.34
CA GLU A 28 -2.65 -4.97 -26.33
C GLU A 28 -1.71 -3.75 -26.36
N ASN A 29 -2.15 -2.62 -25.80
CA ASN A 29 -1.40 -1.36 -25.83
C ASN A 29 -0.61 -1.16 -24.51
N PHE A 30 0.68 -1.49 -24.56
CA PHE A 30 1.57 -1.41 -23.40
C PHE A 30 1.75 0.03 -22.88
N ILE A 31 1.83 1.03 -23.76
CA ILE A 31 2.03 2.43 -23.34
C ILE A 31 0.79 2.92 -22.58
N LEU A 32 -0.41 2.61 -23.09
CA LEU A 32 -1.65 2.94 -22.44
C LEU A 32 -1.79 2.23 -21.10
N PHE A 33 -1.33 0.99 -21.00
CA PHE A 33 -1.28 0.22 -19.77
C PHE A 33 -0.37 0.89 -18.72
N CYS A 34 0.84 1.28 -19.10
CA CYS A 34 1.77 2.02 -18.23
C CYS A 34 1.14 3.34 -17.73
N PHE A 35 0.46 4.06 -18.59
CA PHE A 35 -0.22 5.30 -18.24
C PHE A 35 -1.36 5.05 -17.23
N SER A 36 -2.15 4.00 -17.44
CA SER A 36 -3.19 3.61 -16.48
C SER A 36 -2.61 3.26 -15.11
N CYS A 37 -1.53 2.47 -15.06
CA CYS A 37 -0.84 2.11 -13.82
C CYS A 37 -0.27 3.34 -13.09
N PHE A 38 0.25 4.31 -13.83
CA PHE A 38 0.71 5.58 -13.26
C PHE A 38 -0.43 6.33 -12.55
N ILE A 39 -1.59 6.43 -13.18
CA ILE A 39 -2.76 7.09 -12.59
C ILE A 39 -3.25 6.31 -11.36
N ILE A 40 -3.34 4.98 -11.42
CA ILE A 40 -3.70 4.12 -10.28
C ILE A 40 -2.74 4.35 -9.12
N GLY A 41 -1.43 4.45 -9.39
CA GLY A 41 -0.41 4.70 -8.38
C GLY A 41 -0.62 6.02 -7.62
N THR A 42 -1.05 7.08 -8.31
CA THR A 42 -1.41 8.34 -7.64
C THR A 42 -2.62 8.17 -6.70
N GLY A 43 -3.59 7.33 -7.08
CA GLY A 43 -4.74 7.00 -6.22
C GLY A 43 -4.34 6.25 -4.95
N ILE A 44 -3.38 5.34 -5.04
CA ILE A 44 -2.83 4.62 -3.88
C ILE A 44 -2.23 5.60 -2.86
N ALA A 45 -1.54 6.65 -3.32
CA ALA A 45 -1.00 7.68 -2.43
C ALA A 45 -2.10 8.36 -1.58
N PHE A 46 -3.28 8.60 -2.14
CA PHE A 46 -4.44 9.10 -1.39
C PHE A 46 -4.99 8.06 -0.40
N THR A 47 -5.00 6.78 -0.78
CA THR A 47 -5.46 5.70 0.10
C THR A 47 -4.62 5.61 1.38
N HIS A 48 -3.32 5.85 1.30
CA HIS A 48 -2.44 5.91 2.47
C HIS A 48 -2.81 7.02 3.46
N GLN A 49 -3.56 8.05 3.04
CA GLN A 49 -4.03 9.13 3.91
C GLN A 49 -5.26 8.74 4.74
N TYR A 50 -5.97 7.64 4.43
CA TYR A 50 -7.16 7.21 5.18
C TYR A 50 -6.87 6.95 6.66
N ARG A 51 -5.68 6.43 6.99
CA ARG A 51 -5.27 6.18 8.38
C ARG A 51 -5.19 7.47 9.21
N PHE A 52 -4.73 8.56 8.61
CA PHE A 52 -4.68 9.86 9.29
C PHE A 52 -6.07 10.48 9.41
N ALA A 53 -6.89 10.34 8.37
CA ALA A 53 -8.28 10.77 8.42
C ALA A 53 -9.07 10.03 9.50
N ALA A 54 -8.89 8.71 9.61
CA ALA A 54 -9.53 7.90 10.66
C ALA A 54 -9.08 8.33 12.07
N ALA A 55 -7.79 8.61 12.26
CA ALA A 55 -7.27 9.08 13.55
C ALA A 55 -7.84 10.44 13.98
N GLU A 56 -8.21 11.29 13.02
CA GLU A 56 -8.77 12.63 13.30
C GLU A 56 -10.29 12.63 13.52
N THR A 57 -10.99 11.55 13.16
CA THR A 57 -12.45 11.41 13.37
C THR A 57 -12.82 10.93 14.78
N VAL A 58 -11.85 10.56 15.59
CA VAL A 58 -12.02 10.05 16.94
C VAL A 58 -11.27 10.93 17.95
N GLU A 59 -11.58 10.77 19.25
CA GLU A 59 -10.83 11.44 20.31
C GLU A 59 -9.37 10.99 20.33
N LYS A 60 -8.45 11.87 20.81
CA LYS A 60 -7.00 11.58 20.86
C LYS A 60 -6.65 10.25 21.51
N ASN A 61 -7.39 9.84 22.52
CA ASN A 61 -7.18 8.58 23.23
C ASN A 61 -7.50 7.35 22.36
N ASP A 62 -8.44 7.48 21.42
CA ASP A 62 -8.90 6.41 20.53
C ASP A 62 -8.22 6.40 19.16
N SER A 63 -7.39 7.42 18.85
CA SER A 63 -6.72 7.52 17.55
C SER A 63 -5.88 6.28 17.21
N SER A 64 -5.17 5.73 18.19
CA SER A 64 -4.38 4.50 18.00
C SER A 64 -5.27 3.30 17.68
N ARG A 65 -6.43 3.19 18.32
CA ARG A 65 -7.41 2.12 18.08
C ARG A 65 -8.02 2.22 16.69
N ALA A 66 -8.37 3.44 16.24
CA ALA A 66 -8.90 3.68 14.90
C ALA A 66 -7.89 3.27 13.81
N ILE A 67 -6.61 3.63 13.98
CA ILE A 67 -5.53 3.21 13.08
C ILE A 67 -5.40 1.68 13.07
N SER A 68 -5.41 1.03 14.24
CA SER A 68 -5.29 -0.42 14.34
C SER A 68 -6.42 -1.16 13.63
N ILE A 69 -7.67 -0.69 13.75
CA ILE A 69 -8.83 -1.27 13.04
C ILE A 69 -8.62 -1.15 11.53
N LEU A 70 -8.12 -0.02 11.05
CA LEU A 70 -7.87 0.20 9.63
C LEU A 70 -6.74 -0.68 9.10
N LEU A 71 -5.69 -0.92 9.90
CA LEU A 71 -4.62 -1.86 9.57
C LEU A 71 -5.12 -3.31 9.51
N LEU A 72 -6.02 -3.71 10.40
CA LEU A 72 -6.68 -5.03 10.33
C LEU A 72 -7.51 -5.17 9.05
N ALA A 73 -8.25 -4.13 8.66
CA ALA A 73 -8.98 -4.13 7.38
C ALA A 73 -8.04 -4.27 6.18
N THR A 74 -6.83 -3.71 6.26
CA THR A 74 -5.81 -3.87 5.20
C THR A 74 -5.31 -5.31 5.11
N ILE A 75 -5.14 -6.02 6.24
CA ILE A 75 -4.79 -7.46 6.25
C ILE A 75 -5.90 -8.28 5.56
N LEU A 76 -7.16 -7.99 5.86
CA LEU A 76 -8.29 -8.66 5.20
C LEU A 76 -8.30 -8.39 3.69
N SER A 77 -8.02 -7.16 3.28
CA SER A 77 -7.89 -6.79 1.86
C SER A 77 -6.74 -7.54 1.15
N ALA A 78 -5.65 -7.79 1.87
CA ALA A 78 -4.51 -8.57 1.35
C ALA A 78 -4.89 -10.01 1.01
N LEU A 79 -5.80 -10.60 1.78
CA LEU A 79 -6.32 -11.95 1.49
C LEU A 79 -7.31 -11.93 0.33
N ILE A 80 -8.19 -10.93 0.27
CA ILE A 80 -9.26 -10.85 -0.74
C ILE A 80 -8.70 -10.44 -2.11
N GLY A 81 -7.82 -9.44 -2.17
CA GLY A 81 -7.38 -8.81 -3.43
C GLY A 81 -6.78 -9.80 -4.44
N PRO A 82 -5.71 -10.53 -4.12
CA PRO A 82 -5.10 -11.50 -5.03
C PRO A 82 -6.04 -12.62 -5.45
N ASN A 83 -6.93 -13.05 -4.54
CA ASN A 83 -7.93 -14.08 -4.85
C ASN A 83 -8.97 -13.56 -5.85
N VAL A 84 -9.47 -12.34 -5.68
CA VAL A 84 -10.39 -11.72 -6.66
C VAL A 84 -9.69 -11.58 -8.01
N ALA A 85 -8.45 -11.08 -8.05
CA ALA A 85 -7.70 -10.93 -9.28
C ALA A 85 -7.49 -12.27 -10.00
N ASN A 86 -7.15 -13.34 -9.26
CA ASN A 86 -6.96 -14.67 -9.82
C ASN A 86 -8.29 -15.29 -10.30
N PHE A 87 -9.38 -15.08 -9.57
CA PHE A 87 -10.70 -15.58 -9.93
C PHE A 87 -11.29 -14.91 -11.18
N THR A 88 -10.96 -13.63 -11.37
CA THR A 88 -11.52 -12.82 -12.47
C THR A 88 -10.60 -12.71 -13.69
N LYS A 89 -9.38 -13.27 -13.65
CA LYS A 89 -8.38 -13.13 -14.73
C LYS A 89 -8.85 -13.69 -16.07
N ASP A 90 -9.63 -14.77 -16.06
CA ASP A 90 -10.08 -15.52 -17.23
C ASP A 90 -11.52 -15.15 -17.65
N LEU A 91 -12.12 -14.08 -17.07
CA LEU A 91 -13.48 -13.65 -17.36
C LEU A 91 -13.69 -13.26 -18.83
N ILE A 92 -12.62 -12.82 -19.50
CA ILE A 92 -12.60 -12.52 -20.93
C ILE A 92 -11.59 -13.49 -21.55
N SER A 93 -12.12 -14.49 -22.29
CA SER A 93 -11.36 -15.67 -22.73
C SER A 93 -10.12 -15.35 -23.56
N ASP A 94 -10.17 -14.29 -24.39
CA ASP A 94 -9.10 -13.96 -25.33
C ASP A 94 -8.08 -12.97 -24.77
N HIS A 95 -8.37 -12.33 -23.61
CA HIS A 95 -7.52 -11.29 -23.02
C HIS A 95 -7.32 -11.50 -21.51
N LEU A 96 -6.30 -12.29 -21.17
CA LEU A 96 -5.95 -12.62 -19.79
C LEU A 96 -5.75 -11.35 -18.94
N TYR A 97 -6.29 -11.34 -17.71
CA TYR A 97 -6.27 -10.23 -16.75
C TYR A 97 -7.16 -9.01 -17.05
N THR A 98 -7.81 -8.92 -18.19
CA THR A 98 -8.78 -7.83 -18.46
C THR A 98 -9.90 -7.84 -17.43
N GLY A 99 -10.43 -9.02 -17.08
CA GLY A 99 -11.43 -9.18 -16.03
C GLY A 99 -10.91 -8.75 -14.65
N SER A 100 -9.63 -8.99 -14.34
CA SER A 100 -9.05 -8.53 -13.07
C SER A 100 -9.00 -7.01 -12.96
N TYR A 101 -8.72 -6.29 -14.03
CA TYR A 101 -8.74 -4.82 -14.05
C TYR A 101 -10.16 -4.25 -14.01
N ILE A 102 -11.14 -4.93 -14.59
CA ILE A 102 -12.57 -4.58 -14.44
C ILE A 102 -13.00 -4.76 -12.98
N SER A 103 -12.65 -5.87 -12.35
CA SER A 103 -12.95 -6.10 -10.94
C SER A 103 -12.26 -5.08 -10.03
N LEU A 104 -11.02 -4.69 -10.34
CA LEU A 104 -10.31 -3.61 -9.64
C LEU A 104 -11.07 -2.27 -9.77
N ALA A 105 -11.62 -1.95 -10.95
CA ALA A 105 -12.40 -0.76 -11.16
C ALA A 105 -13.67 -0.74 -10.28
N VAL A 106 -14.37 -1.87 -10.19
CA VAL A 106 -15.54 -2.02 -9.31
C VAL A 106 -15.14 -1.85 -7.85
N LEU A 107 -14.09 -2.53 -7.40
CA LEU A 107 -13.63 -2.45 -6.01
C LEU A 107 -13.16 -1.04 -5.63
N THR A 108 -12.47 -0.33 -6.51
CA THR A 108 -12.02 1.05 -6.25
C THR A 108 -13.15 2.06 -6.34
N PHE A 109 -14.29 1.72 -6.94
CA PHE A 109 -15.48 2.56 -6.98
C PHE A 109 -16.35 2.45 -5.72
N ILE A 110 -16.34 1.30 -5.03
CA ILE A 110 -17.10 1.10 -3.78
C ILE A 110 -16.84 2.22 -2.73
N PRO A 111 -15.59 2.64 -2.47
CA PRO A 111 -15.32 3.73 -1.56
C PRO A 111 -16.01 5.04 -1.90
N VAL A 112 -16.32 5.32 -3.17
CA VAL A 112 -17.07 6.53 -3.56
C VAL A 112 -18.43 6.56 -2.85
N PHE A 113 -19.18 5.45 -2.88
CA PHE A 113 -20.46 5.35 -2.19
C PHE A 113 -20.32 5.49 -0.68
N LEU A 114 -19.35 4.79 -0.08
CA LEU A 114 -19.11 4.86 1.36
C LEU A 114 -18.75 6.27 1.81
N LEU A 115 -17.92 6.98 1.02
CA LEU A 115 -17.48 8.34 1.31
C LEU A 115 -18.60 9.39 1.12
N LEU A 116 -19.63 9.10 0.36
CA LEU A 116 -20.80 9.99 0.30
C LEU A 116 -21.48 10.13 1.68
N PHE A 117 -21.50 9.06 2.46
CA PHE A 117 -22.04 9.05 3.83
C PHE A 117 -21.05 9.56 4.88
N TYR A 118 -19.76 9.70 4.52
CA TYR A 118 -18.76 10.23 5.42
C TYR A 118 -19.05 11.70 5.75
N ARG A 119 -19.32 11.99 7.00
CA ARG A 119 -19.44 13.34 7.53
C ARG A 119 -18.09 13.76 8.12
N SER A 120 -17.45 14.69 7.48
CA SER A 120 -16.28 15.35 8.06
C SER A 120 -16.80 16.46 8.99
N ASP A 121 -16.92 16.17 10.25
CA ASP A 121 -17.18 17.17 11.30
C ASP A 121 -15.90 17.98 11.62
N SER A 122 -15.11 18.26 10.61
CA SER A 122 -14.03 19.23 10.72
C SER A 122 -14.67 20.60 10.93
N ASN A 123 -14.98 20.88 12.20
CA ASN A 123 -15.36 22.20 12.63
C ASN A 123 -14.08 23.05 12.49
N PRO A 124 -14.00 24.00 11.56
CA PRO A 124 -12.79 24.81 11.39
C PRO A 124 -12.48 25.68 12.61
N LYS A 125 -13.41 25.73 13.59
CA LYS A 125 -13.27 26.57 14.78
C LYS A 125 -12.24 26.09 15.81
N ASN A 126 -11.77 24.83 15.75
CA ASN A 126 -10.70 24.39 16.66
C ASN A 126 -9.28 24.51 16.08
N SER A 127 -9.15 25.01 14.85
CA SER A 127 -7.86 25.25 14.20
C SER A 127 -7.38 26.72 14.35
N GLU A 128 -8.18 27.59 14.97
CA GLU A 128 -7.87 29.03 15.01
C GLU A 128 -6.84 29.46 16.06
N ASN A 129 -6.29 28.53 16.86
CA ASN A 129 -5.27 28.89 17.87
C ASN A 129 -3.89 28.23 17.65
N THR A 130 -3.61 27.67 16.52
CA THR A 130 -2.23 27.41 16.12
C THR A 130 -1.75 28.58 15.27
N ASN A 131 -0.89 29.41 15.88
CA ASN A 131 -0.16 30.50 15.20
C ASN A 131 0.20 30.10 13.78
N ASN A 132 -0.25 30.88 12.82
CA ASN A 132 -0.09 30.74 11.37
C ASN A 132 1.39 30.85 10.90
N ASN A 133 2.33 30.23 11.60
CA ASN A 133 3.66 29.99 11.08
C ASN A 133 3.65 28.68 10.28
N GLN A 134 2.92 28.64 9.17
CA GLN A 134 3.10 27.60 8.18
C GLN A 134 4.53 27.68 7.65
N ARG A 135 5.38 26.74 8.09
CA ARG A 135 6.74 26.63 7.57
C ARG A 135 6.69 26.39 6.06
N SER A 136 7.48 27.17 5.31
CA SER A 136 7.60 26.97 3.87
C SER A 136 8.12 25.56 3.55
N TYR A 137 7.66 24.97 2.44
CA TYR A 137 8.20 23.70 1.95
C TYR A 137 9.73 23.73 1.80
N SER A 138 10.29 24.85 1.36
CA SER A 138 11.73 25.07 1.27
C SER A 138 12.43 25.01 2.63
N GLU A 139 11.81 25.51 3.68
CA GLU A 139 12.34 25.45 5.05
C GLU A 139 12.30 24.04 5.61
N LEU A 140 11.22 23.30 5.36
CA LEU A 140 11.09 21.89 5.75
C LEU A 140 12.15 21.01 5.08
N LEU A 141 12.39 21.19 3.79
CA LEU A 141 13.41 20.44 3.04
C LEU A 141 14.85 20.79 3.44
N LYS A 142 15.10 21.95 4.06
CA LYS A 142 16.41 22.32 4.61
C LYS A 142 16.69 21.65 5.97
N ASN A 143 15.68 21.11 6.63
CA ASN A 143 15.86 20.42 7.90
C ASN A 143 16.49 19.04 7.67
N PRO A 144 17.72 18.78 8.16
CA PRO A 144 18.44 17.54 7.89
C PRO A 144 17.71 16.30 8.43
N VAL A 145 16.96 16.42 9.53
CA VAL A 145 16.19 15.32 10.12
C VAL A 145 15.02 14.92 9.21
N ILE A 146 14.32 15.90 8.64
CA ILE A 146 13.22 15.67 7.71
C ILE A 146 13.77 15.07 6.41
N LEU A 147 14.87 15.63 5.90
CA LEU A 147 15.52 15.11 4.68
C LEU A 147 15.98 13.67 4.88
N GLN A 148 16.62 13.35 6.00
CA GLN A 148 17.04 11.99 6.33
C GLN A 148 15.84 11.03 6.40
N ALA A 149 14.73 11.44 7.03
CA ALA A 149 13.51 10.61 7.11
C ALA A 149 12.93 10.34 5.71
N ILE A 150 12.86 11.35 4.85
CA ILE A 150 12.36 11.22 3.47
C ILE A 150 13.25 10.26 2.67
N VAL A 151 14.56 10.46 2.72
CA VAL A 151 15.52 9.63 1.98
C VAL A 151 15.47 8.18 2.45
N THR A 152 15.49 7.96 3.77
CA THR A 152 15.40 6.61 4.36
C THR A 152 14.11 5.91 3.95
N ALA A 153 12.97 6.60 4.03
CA ALA A 153 11.68 6.05 3.63
C ALA A 153 11.64 5.73 2.12
N ALA A 154 12.19 6.61 1.28
CA ALA A 154 12.25 6.41 -0.16
C ALA A 154 13.08 5.17 -0.53
N PHE A 155 14.27 5.00 0.06
CA PHE A 155 15.11 3.84 -0.17
C PHE A 155 14.46 2.54 0.34
N ALA A 156 13.92 2.54 1.56
CA ALA A 156 13.26 1.36 2.11
C ALA A 156 12.08 0.91 1.25
N TYR A 157 11.23 1.86 0.83
CA TYR A 157 10.09 1.57 -0.03
C TYR A 157 10.51 1.09 -1.43
N SER A 158 11.58 1.66 -1.99
CA SER A 158 12.12 1.26 -3.30
C SER A 158 12.63 -0.17 -3.27
N ILE A 159 13.41 -0.55 -2.24
CA ILE A 159 13.92 -1.92 -2.06
C ILE A 159 12.76 -2.90 -1.90
N MET A 160 11.79 -2.59 -1.02
CA MET A 160 10.60 -3.42 -0.81
C MET A 160 9.82 -3.60 -2.12
N SER A 161 9.54 -2.52 -2.84
CA SER A 161 8.79 -2.55 -4.09
C SER A 161 9.50 -3.35 -5.18
N PHE A 162 10.84 -3.22 -5.27
CA PHE A 162 11.66 -3.97 -6.21
C PHE A 162 11.57 -5.47 -5.95
N ILE A 163 11.81 -5.91 -4.71
CA ILE A 163 11.78 -7.33 -4.34
C ILE A 163 10.36 -7.89 -4.50
N MET A 164 9.34 -7.16 -4.05
CA MET A 164 7.94 -7.55 -4.16
C MET A 164 7.50 -7.73 -5.63
N THR A 165 8.05 -6.93 -6.56
CA THR A 165 7.74 -7.06 -7.98
C THR A 165 8.54 -8.17 -8.65
N ALA A 166 9.81 -8.34 -8.27
CA ALA A 166 10.68 -9.36 -8.84
C ALA A 166 10.29 -10.78 -8.42
N THR A 167 9.83 -10.96 -7.18
CA THR A 167 9.52 -12.30 -6.62
C THR A 167 8.44 -13.05 -7.42
N PRO A 168 7.28 -12.50 -7.78
CA PRO A 168 6.29 -13.20 -8.61
C PRO A 168 6.84 -13.62 -9.96
N ILE A 169 7.68 -12.79 -10.57
CA ILE A 169 8.32 -13.10 -11.85
C ILE A 169 9.29 -14.27 -11.68
N SER A 170 10.13 -14.22 -10.65
CA SER A 170 11.07 -15.30 -10.33
C SER A 170 10.34 -16.61 -10.05
N MET A 171 9.34 -16.59 -9.17
CA MET A 171 8.57 -17.78 -8.81
C MET A 171 7.85 -18.39 -10.02
N TYR A 172 7.07 -17.59 -10.74
CA TYR A 172 6.21 -18.09 -11.80
C TYR A 172 6.97 -18.37 -13.11
N LYS A 173 7.81 -17.43 -13.58
CA LYS A 173 8.49 -17.54 -14.88
C LYS A 173 9.77 -18.35 -14.83
N MET A 174 10.56 -18.24 -13.75
CA MET A 174 11.88 -18.86 -13.68
C MET A 174 11.85 -20.22 -13.00
N HIS A 175 11.01 -20.40 -11.97
CA HIS A 175 11.00 -21.61 -11.14
C HIS A 175 9.70 -22.43 -11.25
N GLY A 176 8.76 -22.03 -12.14
CA GLY A 176 7.58 -22.84 -12.48
C GLY A 176 6.55 -23.00 -11.36
N PHE A 177 6.57 -22.15 -10.34
CA PHE A 177 5.54 -22.16 -9.30
C PHE A 177 4.18 -21.74 -9.85
N THR A 178 3.11 -22.23 -9.24
CA THR A 178 1.76 -21.84 -9.62
C THR A 178 1.45 -20.38 -9.21
N LEU A 179 0.50 -19.76 -9.89
CA LEU A 179 0.00 -18.44 -9.49
C LEU A 179 -0.60 -18.45 -8.07
N GLY A 180 -1.21 -19.56 -7.66
CA GLY A 180 -1.71 -19.76 -6.29
C GLY A 180 -0.60 -19.71 -5.25
N SER A 181 0.50 -20.45 -5.46
CA SER A 181 1.67 -20.42 -4.58
C SER A 181 2.30 -19.01 -4.50
N THR A 182 2.41 -18.34 -5.64
CA THR A 182 2.91 -16.97 -5.71
C THR A 182 2.01 -16.00 -4.94
N SER A 183 0.69 -16.14 -5.07
CA SER A 183 -0.28 -15.33 -4.33
C SER A 183 -0.16 -15.51 -2.82
N ILE A 184 0.06 -16.73 -2.33
CA ILE A 184 0.26 -17.01 -0.90
C ILE A 184 1.50 -16.26 -0.36
N VAL A 185 2.60 -16.25 -1.12
CA VAL A 185 3.83 -15.57 -0.72
C VAL A 185 3.61 -14.04 -0.64
N ILE A 186 2.91 -13.46 -1.61
CA ILE A 186 2.57 -12.02 -1.58
C ILE A 186 1.61 -11.69 -0.43
N GLN A 187 0.59 -12.51 -0.20
CA GLN A 187 -0.33 -12.34 0.94
C GLN A 187 0.41 -12.38 2.27
N SER A 188 1.35 -13.33 2.42
CA SER A 188 2.17 -13.46 3.63
C SER A 188 3.07 -12.25 3.86
N HIS A 189 3.64 -11.67 2.79
CA HIS A 189 4.37 -10.40 2.86
C HIS A 189 3.50 -9.26 3.41
N ILE A 190 2.29 -9.10 2.88
CA ILE A 190 1.39 -8.03 3.32
C ILE A 190 0.97 -8.23 4.78
N ILE A 191 0.74 -9.47 5.21
CA ILE A 191 0.51 -9.79 6.62
C ILE A 191 1.74 -9.39 7.45
N GLY A 192 2.96 -9.71 6.98
CA GLY A 192 4.23 -9.31 7.61
C GLY A 192 4.37 -7.80 7.77
N MET A 193 3.89 -7.01 6.80
CA MET A 193 3.89 -5.53 6.90
C MET A 193 2.97 -5.00 7.99
N PHE A 194 1.74 -5.52 8.08
CA PHE A 194 0.70 -4.90 8.89
C PHE A 194 0.56 -5.52 10.28
N LEU A 195 0.82 -6.81 10.44
CA LEU A 195 0.68 -7.47 11.74
C LEU A 195 1.68 -6.94 12.79
N PRO A 196 2.99 -6.81 12.49
CA PRO A 196 3.94 -6.22 13.44
C PRO A 196 3.67 -4.74 13.72
N SER A 197 3.09 -4.01 12.77
CA SER A 197 2.79 -2.58 12.94
C SER A 197 1.82 -2.31 14.10
N LEU A 198 0.99 -3.29 14.49
CA LEU A 198 0.08 -3.18 15.65
C LEU A 198 0.85 -3.02 16.98
N ILE A 199 2.04 -3.59 17.07
CA ILE A 199 2.88 -3.56 18.29
C ILE A 199 4.05 -2.58 18.18
N THR A 200 4.37 -2.09 16.98
CA THR A 200 5.52 -1.22 16.72
C THR A 200 5.50 0.04 17.59
N GLY A 201 4.32 0.63 17.83
CA GLY A 201 4.20 1.79 18.72
C GLY A 201 4.66 1.53 20.15
N ALA A 202 4.40 0.34 20.70
CA ALA A 202 4.85 -0.08 22.01
C ALA A 202 6.36 -0.35 22.01
N LEU A 203 6.88 -0.98 20.95
CA LEU A 203 8.31 -1.25 20.78
C LEU A 203 9.12 0.05 20.69
N ILE A 204 8.65 1.04 19.94
CA ILE A 204 9.27 2.36 19.83
C ILE A 204 9.33 3.06 21.20
N LYS A 205 8.25 2.98 21.99
CA LYS A 205 8.25 3.55 23.36
C LYS A 205 9.29 2.89 24.26
N LYS A 206 9.53 1.59 24.09
CA LYS A 206 10.44 0.82 24.93
C LYS A 206 11.90 0.93 24.48
N PHE A 207 12.18 0.87 23.19
CA PHE A 207 13.52 0.74 22.62
C PHE A 207 14.00 1.97 21.85
N GLY A 208 13.12 2.94 21.59
CA GLY A 208 13.41 4.14 20.79
C GLY A 208 13.31 3.91 19.29
N HIS A 209 13.19 5.00 18.55
CA HIS A 209 13.02 4.98 17.09
C HIS A 209 14.23 4.40 16.36
N SER A 210 15.44 4.82 16.74
CA SER A 210 16.67 4.40 16.06
C SER A 210 16.90 2.89 16.16
N THR A 211 16.68 2.29 17.32
CA THR A 211 16.83 0.84 17.52
C THR A 211 15.90 0.04 16.61
N ILE A 212 14.64 0.48 16.48
CA ILE A 212 13.66 -0.19 15.62
C ILE A 212 14.05 -0.06 14.15
N ILE A 213 14.53 1.12 13.70
CA ILE A 213 15.01 1.31 12.33
C ILE A 213 16.21 0.41 12.02
N TYR A 214 17.19 0.34 12.92
CA TYR A 214 18.36 -0.54 12.72
C TYR A 214 17.98 -2.02 12.73
N SER A 215 17.03 -2.44 13.57
CA SER A 215 16.54 -3.83 13.56
C SER A 215 15.86 -4.17 12.22
N GLY A 216 15.08 -3.25 11.67
CA GLY A 216 14.51 -3.42 10.32
C GLY A 216 15.57 -3.54 9.23
N ALA A 217 16.62 -2.70 9.27
CA ALA A 217 17.72 -2.80 8.32
C ALA A 217 18.46 -4.15 8.42
N LEU A 218 18.65 -4.67 9.65
CA LEU A 218 19.23 -6.00 9.85
C LEU A 218 18.35 -7.11 9.27
N ILE A 219 17.05 -7.04 9.46
CA ILE A 219 16.09 -8.00 8.89
C ILE A 219 16.16 -7.97 7.35
N TYR A 220 16.29 -6.79 6.72
CA TYR A 220 16.50 -6.68 5.28
C TYR A 220 17.77 -7.40 4.80
N LEU A 221 18.86 -7.29 5.54
CA LEU A 221 20.08 -8.03 5.23
C LEU A 221 19.84 -9.55 5.29
N ILE A 222 19.15 -10.03 6.33
CA ILE A 222 18.79 -11.45 6.43
C ILE A 222 17.91 -11.89 5.25
N CYS A 223 16.92 -11.09 4.86
CA CYS A 223 16.09 -11.34 3.70
C CYS A 223 16.92 -11.50 2.42
N ILE A 224 17.90 -10.61 2.19
CA ILE A 224 18.80 -10.67 1.03
C ILE A 224 19.61 -11.97 1.06
N PHE A 225 20.21 -12.33 2.19
CA PHE A 225 20.97 -13.59 2.30
C PHE A 225 20.12 -14.82 2.02
N LEU A 226 18.90 -14.87 2.56
CA LEU A 226 17.97 -15.97 2.29
C LEU A 226 17.60 -16.07 0.79
N SER A 227 17.49 -14.94 0.11
CA SER A 227 17.17 -14.90 -1.33
C SER A 227 18.29 -15.48 -2.21
N PHE A 228 19.53 -15.52 -1.72
CA PHE A 228 20.66 -16.15 -2.42
C PHE A 228 20.83 -17.64 -2.12
N TYR A 229 20.25 -18.12 -1.01
CA TYR A 229 20.56 -19.47 -0.52
C TYR A 229 19.87 -20.56 -1.32
N ASP A 230 18.56 -20.45 -1.55
CA ASP A 230 17.78 -21.46 -2.28
C ASP A 230 16.48 -20.86 -2.84
N GLN A 231 15.97 -21.45 -3.91
CA GLN A 231 14.77 -20.97 -4.62
C GLN A 231 13.55 -21.87 -4.33
N THR A 232 13.45 -22.38 -3.10
CA THR A 232 12.30 -23.17 -2.63
C THR A 232 11.13 -22.25 -2.24
N PHE A 233 9.91 -22.82 -2.27
CA PHE A 233 8.71 -22.10 -1.81
C PHE A 233 8.84 -21.55 -0.40
N ILE A 234 9.42 -22.34 0.51
CA ILE A 234 9.60 -21.94 1.92
C ILE A 234 10.57 -20.74 2.02
N ASN A 235 11.63 -20.74 1.24
CA ASN A 235 12.60 -19.64 1.22
C ASN A 235 11.98 -18.34 0.71
N TYR A 236 11.20 -18.39 -0.39
CA TYR A 236 10.43 -17.24 -0.86
C TYR A 236 9.46 -16.74 0.20
N LEU A 237 8.74 -17.64 0.88
CA LEU A 237 7.77 -17.29 1.91
C LEU A 237 8.46 -16.58 3.08
N ILE A 238 9.54 -17.16 3.63
CA ILE A 238 10.26 -16.59 4.78
C ILE A 238 10.90 -15.25 4.39
N ALA A 239 11.57 -15.18 3.23
CA ALA A 239 12.20 -13.96 2.76
C ALA A 239 11.18 -12.82 2.60
N LEU A 240 10.02 -13.08 2.01
CA LEU A 240 9.00 -12.05 1.83
C LEU A 240 8.28 -11.67 3.14
N VAL A 241 8.06 -12.59 4.05
CA VAL A 241 7.53 -12.27 5.39
C VAL A 241 8.50 -11.38 6.16
N LEU A 242 9.81 -11.64 6.08
CA LEU A 242 10.84 -10.83 6.73
C LEU A 242 11.03 -9.46 6.05
N LEU A 243 10.71 -9.36 4.75
CA LEU A 243 10.74 -8.10 4.02
C LEU A 243 9.60 -7.15 4.47
N GLY A 244 8.44 -7.70 4.89
CA GLY A 244 7.29 -6.94 5.36
C GLY A 244 7.47 -6.43 6.78
#